data_b631e881dc4f936603470c5425e84b3e
#
_entry.id   b631e881dc4f936603470c5425e84b3e
#
_cell.length_a   1.000
_cell.length_b   1.000
_cell.length_c   1.000
_cell.angle_alpha   90.00
_cell.angle_beta   90.00
_cell.angle_gamma   90.00
#
_symmetry.space_group_name_H-M   'P 1'
#
loop_
_entity.id
_entity.type
_entity.pdbx_description
1 polymer ?
#
loop_
_entity_poly.entity_id
_entity_poly.type
_entity_poly.pdbx_seq_one_letter_code
_entity_poly.pdbx_strand_id
1 'polypeptide(L)'
;MATYDLSKVTVKSVQTGDILNCPYSGAYKKVTLPPGKYLFEVWGAQGGYRSSESYGGRGGYAVGTLVTFSGADAYLYAGGSGNTGKTSGGFNGGGRRATYNGGGGGSDIRINSTSLYARIIVAGGGGSDGGSTKSGGYGGGASGAAGTDGYGTGAGAGTATAGGDGGGTFGSGGAGVAQSSGYGGGGGGGWYGGGGATPDSSGDDDKGGGGGSGYVYTSSSASSYPSGCLLNSSLYLTEASMKAGNASITSPTGTSETGHSGNGYCRITVLEVLDAGKGLPLYVKKNGVWLQATSASIKTNSLWNLLE
;
A
#
# COMPACT_ATOMS: atom_id res chain seq x y z
N MET A 1 24.08 -4.67 -10.70
CA MET A 1 22.59 -4.79 -10.69
C MET A 1 22.25 -6.21 -10.30
N ALA A 2 21.57 -6.39 -9.18
CA ALA A 2 21.11 -7.68 -8.69
C ALA A 2 19.60 -7.62 -8.38
N THR A 3 18.93 -8.78 -8.40
CA THR A 3 17.54 -8.90 -8.02
C THR A 3 17.44 -9.81 -6.80
N TYR A 4 16.93 -9.28 -5.72
CA TYR A 4 16.80 -9.98 -4.44
C TYR A 4 15.34 -10.33 -4.16
N ASP A 5 15.10 -11.52 -3.64
CA ASP A 5 13.83 -11.94 -3.04
C ASP A 5 13.97 -11.86 -1.51
N LEU A 6 13.43 -10.81 -0.91
CA LEU A 6 13.53 -10.54 0.52
C LEU A 6 12.82 -11.59 1.40
N SER A 7 11.98 -12.45 0.82
CA SER A 7 11.42 -13.60 1.55
C SER A 7 12.46 -14.67 1.83
N LYS A 8 13.54 -14.71 1.04
CA LYS A 8 14.60 -15.74 1.07
C LYS A 8 15.93 -15.24 1.59
N VAL A 9 16.24 -13.93 1.41
CA VAL A 9 17.55 -13.37 1.76
C VAL A 9 17.44 -12.10 2.58
N THR A 10 18.46 -11.85 3.42
CA THR A 10 18.68 -10.57 4.09
C THR A 10 19.72 -9.79 3.28
N VAL A 11 19.35 -8.61 2.78
CA VAL A 11 20.26 -7.75 2.03
C VAL A 11 21.04 -6.88 3.01
N LYS A 12 22.37 -7.00 3.00
CA LYS A 12 23.29 -6.25 3.89
C LYS A 12 23.68 -4.89 3.33
N SER A 13 23.72 -4.75 2.01
CA SER A 13 24.02 -3.51 1.30
C SER A 13 23.33 -3.51 -0.05
N VAL A 14 22.99 -2.33 -0.55
CA VAL A 14 22.37 -2.13 -1.86
C VAL A 14 23.26 -1.30 -2.75
N GLN A 15 23.14 -1.49 -4.06
CA GLN A 15 23.87 -0.76 -5.10
C GLN A 15 22.91 -0.20 -6.14
N THR A 16 23.32 0.85 -6.83
CA THR A 16 22.56 1.41 -7.97
C THR A 16 22.19 0.31 -8.97
N GLY A 17 20.90 0.26 -9.32
CA GLY A 17 20.32 -0.72 -10.22
C GLY A 17 19.77 -1.98 -9.53
N ASP A 18 19.98 -2.18 -8.25
CA ASP A 18 19.43 -3.34 -7.54
C ASP A 18 17.90 -3.27 -7.42
N ILE A 19 17.25 -4.43 -7.49
CA ILE A 19 15.81 -4.59 -7.33
C ILE A 19 15.54 -5.48 -6.11
N LEU A 20 14.83 -4.94 -5.14
CA LEU A 20 14.47 -5.61 -3.89
C LEU A 20 13.00 -5.99 -3.94
N ASN A 21 12.72 -7.24 -4.22
CA ASN A 21 11.37 -7.79 -4.28
C ASN A 21 10.96 -8.33 -2.91
N CYS A 22 9.80 -7.93 -2.44
CA CYS A 22 9.20 -8.41 -1.19
C CYS A 22 7.83 -9.05 -1.48
N PRO A 23 7.79 -10.32 -1.89
CA PRO A 23 6.55 -11.07 -1.96
C PRO A 23 5.99 -11.29 -0.56
N TYR A 24 4.70 -11.57 -0.48
CA TYR A 24 4.03 -11.93 0.77
C TYR A 24 4.73 -13.10 1.49
N SER A 25 4.95 -12.93 2.78
CA SER A 25 5.56 -13.95 3.64
C SER A 25 4.91 -14.07 5.03
N GLY A 26 3.79 -13.37 5.26
CA GLY A 26 3.13 -13.31 6.57
C GLY A 26 3.85 -12.44 7.61
N ALA A 27 4.93 -11.78 7.24
CA ALA A 27 5.70 -10.88 8.09
C ALA A 27 6.31 -9.75 7.26
N TYR A 28 6.66 -8.63 7.90
CA TYR A 28 7.40 -7.57 7.23
C TYR A 28 8.86 -7.96 6.96
N LYS A 29 9.46 -7.26 5.99
CA LYS A 29 10.90 -7.31 5.72
C LYS A 29 11.51 -5.94 5.95
N LYS A 30 12.73 -5.92 6.51
CA LYS A 30 13.49 -4.69 6.75
C LYS A 30 14.66 -4.61 5.77
N VAL A 31 14.87 -3.42 5.21
CA VAL A 31 16.07 -3.08 4.43
C VAL A 31 16.57 -1.72 4.91
N THR A 32 17.87 -1.61 5.17
CA THR A 32 18.52 -0.32 5.42
C THR A 32 18.98 0.26 4.08
N LEU A 33 18.44 1.41 3.74
CA LEU A 33 18.72 2.16 2.53
C LEU A 33 19.78 3.22 2.84
N PRO A 34 20.96 3.24 2.17
CA PRO A 34 21.89 4.35 2.29
C PRO A 34 21.32 5.64 1.69
N PRO A 35 22.00 6.79 1.81
CA PRO A 35 21.63 7.98 1.03
C PRO A 35 21.48 7.63 -0.45
N GLY A 36 20.39 8.07 -1.10
CA GLY A 36 20.11 7.65 -2.46
C GLY A 36 18.74 8.04 -3.00
N LYS A 37 18.44 7.57 -4.20
CA LYS A 37 17.17 7.69 -4.90
C LYS A 37 16.56 6.31 -5.11
N TYR A 38 15.30 6.13 -4.73
CA TYR A 38 14.61 4.84 -4.67
C TYR A 38 13.21 4.94 -5.24
N LEU A 39 12.87 4.04 -6.17
CA LEU A 39 11.48 3.86 -6.62
C LEU A 39 10.80 2.83 -5.71
N PHE A 40 9.72 3.22 -5.07
CA PHE A 40 8.86 2.37 -4.26
C PHE A 40 7.62 2.01 -5.04
N GLU A 41 7.29 0.72 -5.08
CA GLU A 41 6.08 0.19 -5.70
C GLU A 41 5.40 -0.77 -4.72
N VAL A 42 4.09 -0.66 -4.56
CA VAL A 42 3.30 -1.55 -3.72
C VAL A 42 2.00 -1.97 -4.41
N TRP A 43 1.64 -3.24 -4.27
CA TRP A 43 0.41 -3.85 -4.79
C TRP A 43 -0.39 -4.41 -3.63
N GLY A 44 -1.63 -3.95 -3.44
CA GLY A 44 -2.54 -4.44 -2.41
C GLY A 44 -2.99 -5.87 -2.68
N ALA A 45 -3.37 -6.60 -1.65
CA ALA A 45 -3.82 -7.97 -1.81
C ALA A 45 -5.30 -8.06 -2.24
N GLN A 46 -5.64 -9.14 -2.91
CA GLN A 46 -7.02 -9.45 -3.27
C GLN A 46 -7.83 -9.90 -2.06
N GLY A 47 -9.10 -9.50 -2.00
CA GLY A 47 -10.10 -10.03 -1.07
C GLY A 47 -10.42 -11.50 -1.34
N GLY A 48 -10.89 -12.19 -0.32
CA GLY A 48 -11.28 -13.58 -0.41
C GLY A 48 -12.57 -13.78 -1.23
N TYR A 49 -12.72 -14.98 -1.79
CA TYR A 49 -13.88 -15.37 -2.55
C TYR A 49 -14.27 -16.82 -2.27
N ARG A 50 -15.53 -17.16 -2.44
CA ARG A 50 -16.06 -18.51 -2.20
C ARG A 50 -16.12 -19.34 -3.47
N SER A 51 -16.68 -18.82 -4.55
CA SER A 51 -17.01 -19.58 -5.75
C SER A 51 -16.16 -19.20 -6.97
N SER A 52 -15.77 -17.94 -7.12
CA SER A 52 -14.98 -17.45 -8.23
C SER A 52 -14.05 -16.33 -7.81
N GLU A 53 -12.82 -16.36 -8.30
CA GLU A 53 -11.81 -15.31 -8.08
C GLU A 53 -12.30 -13.90 -8.45
N SER A 54 -13.20 -13.81 -9.43
CA SER A 54 -13.77 -12.54 -9.88
C SER A 54 -14.62 -11.83 -8.82
N TYR A 55 -15.10 -12.52 -7.80
CA TYR A 55 -15.91 -11.95 -6.74
C TYR A 55 -15.10 -11.37 -5.58
N GLY A 56 -13.86 -11.77 -5.39
CA GLY A 56 -12.94 -11.10 -4.48
C GLY A 56 -12.44 -9.78 -5.06
N GLY A 57 -12.62 -8.68 -4.33
CA GLY A 57 -12.14 -7.37 -4.77
C GLY A 57 -10.63 -7.40 -5.08
N ARG A 58 -10.22 -6.83 -6.20
CA ARG A 58 -8.79 -6.73 -6.58
C ARG A 58 -8.09 -5.67 -5.76
N GLY A 59 -6.82 -5.88 -5.45
CA GLY A 59 -5.97 -4.90 -4.78
C GLY A 59 -5.57 -3.75 -5.72
N GLY A 60 -5.30 -2.57 -5.14
CA GLY A 60 -4.79 -1.40 -5.87
C GLY A 60 -3.27 -1.42 -6.03
N TYR A 61 -2.74 -0.33 -6.58
CA TYR A 61 -1.32 -0.10 -6.80
C TYR A 61 -0.94 1.32 -6.39
N ALA A 62 0.26 1.48 -5.82
CA ALA A 62 0.85 2.79 -5.60
C ALA A 62 2.34 2.78 -5.94
N VAL A 63 2.83 3.91 -6.43
CA VAL A 63 4.23 4.11 -6.80
C VAL A 63 4.68 5.51 -6.40
N GLY A 64 5.97 5.67 -6.08
CA GLY A 64 6.57 6.97 -5.81
C GLY A 64 8.08 6.86 -5.60
N THR A 65 8.77 7.97 -5.84
CA THR A 65 10.22 8.07 -5.74
C THR A 65 10.62 8.79 -4.45
N LEU A 66 11.43 8.14 -3.62
CA LEU A 66 12.08 8.73 -2.44
C LEU A 66 13.50 9.18 -2.80
N VAL A 67 13.85 10.41 -2.40
CA VAL A 67 15.25 10.87 -2.32
C VAL A 67 15.57 11.07 -0.84
N THR A 68 16.59 10.39 -0.33
CA THR A 68 17.06 10.56 1.06
C THR A 68 18.56 10.82 1.11
N PHE A 69 18.96 11.82 1.90
CA PHE A 69 20.37 12.23 2.07
C PHE A 69 21.00 11.65 3.35
N SER A 70 20.19 11.13 4.26
CA SER A 70 20.64 10.49 5.51
C SER A 70 20.50 8.98 5.52
N GLY A 71 19.96 8.40 4.42
CA GLY A 71 19.51 7.02 4.41
C GLY A 71 18.21 6.82 5.21
N ALA A 72 17.69 5.60 5.23
CA ALA A 72 16.48 5.26 5.96
C ALA A 72 16.37 3.74 6.18
N ASP A 73 15.74 3.33 7.25
CA ASP A 73 15.24 1.95 7.41
C ASP A 73 13.86 1.84 6.76
N ALA A 74 13.73 1.00 5.74
CA ALA A 74 12.46 0.69 5.09
C ALA A 74 11.90 -0.64 5.60
N TYR A 75 10.65 -0.63 6.06
CA TYR A 75 9.89 -1.80 6.50
C TYR A 75 8.77 -2.08 5.49
N LEU A 76 8.90 -3.18 4.76
CA LEU A 76 8.01 -3.56 3.67
C LEU A 76 6.97 -4.57 4.17
N TYR A 77 5.70 -4.22 4.07
CA TYR A 77 4.56 -5.05 4.45
C TYR A 77 3.79 -5.43 3.17
N ALA A 78 4.01 -6.62 2.65
CA ALA A 78 3.19 -7.16 1.56
C ALA A 78 1.90 -7.76 2.15
N GLY A 79 0.75 -7.30 1.70
CA GLY A 79 -0.55 -7.75 2.19
C GLY A 79 -0.81 -9.23 1.92
N GLY A 80 -1.52 -9.89 2.81
CA GLY A 80 -2.01 -11.25 2.56
C GLY A 80 -3.33 -11.23 1.81
N SER A 81 -3.54 -12.16 0.87
CA SER A 81 -4.85 -12.39 0.26
C SER A 81 -5.87 -12.82 1.32
N GLY A 82 -7.10 -12.36 1.18
CA GLY A 82 -8.21 -12.85 1.99
C GLY A 82 -8.59 -14.31 1.73
N ASN A 83 -8.11 -14.90 0.63
CA ASN A 83 -8.42 -16.28 0.23
C ASN A 83 -7.48 -17.31 0.89
N THR A 84 -7.45 -17.32 2.21
CA THR A 84 -6.56 -18.20 2.99
C THR A 84 -7.24 -19.48 3.51
N GLY A 85 -8.52 -19.70 3.21
CA GLY A 85 -9.33 -20.79 3.76
C GLY A 85 -9.62 -20.62 5.26
N LYS A 86 -9.34 -19.46 5.83
CA LYS A 86 -9.55 -19.12 7.26
C LYS A 86 -10.49 -17.93 7.38
N THR A 87 -11.18 -17.88 8.51
CA THR A 87 -12.06 -16.73 8.84
C THR A 87 -11.29 -15.43 9.13
N SER A 88 -9.98 -15.50 9.35
CA SER A 88 -9.13 -14.33 9.51
C SER A 88 -8.96 -13.59 8.17
N GLY A 89 -8.97 -12.25 8.20
CA GLY A 89 -8.59 -11.44 7.04
C GLY A 89 -7.13 -11.59 6.67
N GLY A 90 -6.76 -11.10 5.49
CA GLY A 90 -5.39 -11.09 4.99
C GLY A 90 -4.45 -10.28 5.90
N PHE A 91 -3.20 -10.72 5.98
CA PHE A 91 -2.14 -10.03 6.74
C PHE A 91 -2.06 -8.55 6.33
N ASN A 92 -1.75 -7.70 7.30
CA ASN A 92 -1.67 -6.24 7.18
C ASN A 92 -3.05 -5.60 6.94
N GLY A 93 -4.00 -5.95 7.80
CA GLY A 93 -5.23 -5.20 8.01
C GLY A 93 -6.46 -5.66 7.23
N GLY A 94 -6.45 -6.81 6.57
CA GLY A 94 -7.68 -7.37 6.01
C GLY A 94 -8.72 -7.70 7.11
N GLY A 95 -9.97 -7.32 6.90
CA GLY A 95 -11.07 -7.59 7.81
C GLY A 95 -11.45 -9.08 7.82
N ARG A 96 -11.70 -9.64 8.99
CA ARG A 96 -12.16 -11.03 9.12
C ARG A 96 -13.57 -11.22 8.54
N ARG A 97 -13.92 -12.47 8.23
CA ARG A 97 -15.30 -12.90 7.93
C ARG A 97 -15.70 -14.02 8.88
N ALA A 98 -16.97 -14.10 9.23
CA ALA A 98 -17.43 -15.03 10.26
C ALA A 98 -17.30 -16.51 9.87
N THR A 99 -17.43 -16.86 8.58
CA THR A 99 -17.55 -18.26 8.13
C THR A 99 -16.63 -18.66 6.95
N TYR A 100 -16.08 -17.70 6.20
CA TYR A 100 -15.26 -17.95 5.01
C TYR A 100 -14.08 -16.97 4.92
N ASN A 101 -13.52 -16.82 3.72
CA ASN A 101 -12.38 -15.95 3.44
C ASN A 101 -12.69 -14.46 3.74
N GLY A 102 -11.75 -13.74 4.31
CA GLY A 102 -11.90 -12.32 4.69
C GLY A 102 -11.42 -11.33 3.63
N GLY A 103 -11.35 -10.06 3.96
CA GLY A 103 -10.78 -9.03 3.10
C GLY A 103 -9.27 -9.21 2.90
N GLY A 104 -8.73 -8.72 1.80
CA GLY A 104 -7.30 -8.69 1.51
C GLY A 104 -6.59 -7.61 2.32
N GLY A 105 -5.33 -7.83 2.69
CA GLY A 105 -4.51 -6.83 3.39
C GLY A 105 -4.01 -5.72 2.46
N GLY A 106 -3.77 -4.54 3.00
CA GLY A 106 -3.03 -3.49 2.29
C GLY A 106 -1.54 -3.86 2.18
N SER A 107 -0.85 -3.36 1.15
CA SER A 107 0.61 -3.39 1.11
C SER A 107 1.16 -2.00 1.36
N ASP A 108 2.18 -1.87 2.21
CA ASP A 108 2.76 -0.58 2.53
C ASP A 108 4.28 -0.65 2.79
N ILE A 109 4.93 0.51 2.67
CA ILE A 109 6.31 0.71 3.12
C ILE A 109 6.28 1.76 4.23
N ARG A 110 6.97 1.46 5.33
CA ARG A 110 7.11 2.34 6.50
C ARG A 110 8.57 2.75 6.64
N ILE A 111 8.82 3.99 7.02
CA ILE A 111 10.17 4.54 7.12
C ILE A 111 10.52 4.76 8.59
N ASN A 112 11.69 4.24 8.99
CA ASN A 112 12.32 4.37 10.31
C ASN A 112 11.49 3.87 11.50
N SER A 113 10.32 3.26 11.26
CA SER A 113 9.47 2.69 12.30
C SER A 113 8.51 1.65 11.73
N THR A 114 8.11 0.67 12.54
CA THR A 114 7.06 -0.31 12.20
C THR A 114 5.64 0.21 12.45
N SER A 115 5.50 1.44 12.97
CA SER A 115 4.20 2.07 13.25
C SER A 115 3.39 2.31 11.98
N LEU A 116 2.05 2.23 12.08
CA LEU A 116 1.14 2.68 11.02
C LEU A 116 1.30 4.17 10.69
N TYR A 117 1.80 4.97 11.65
CA TYR A 117 2.07 6.41 11.48
C TYR A 117 3.40 6.72 10.77
N ALA A 118 4.12 5.69 10.31
CA ALA A 118 5.34 5.81 9.49
C ALA A 118 5.14 5.37 8.03
N ARG A 119 3.89 5.13 7.59
CA ARG A 119 3.59 4.68 6.23
C ARG A 119 3.80 5.80 5.22
N ILE A 120 4.76 5.61 4.33
CA ILE A 120 5.08 6.59 3.27
C ILE A 120 4.28 6.32 1.98
N ILE A 121 3.93 5.05 1.75
CA ILE A 121 3.18 4.59 0.57
C ILE A 121 2.30 3.41 0.95
N VAL A 122 1.06 3.38 0.45
CA VAL A 122 0.07 2.32 0.73
C VAL A 122 -0.74 2.00 -0.52
N ALA A 123 -0.86 0.73 -0.84
CA ALA A 123 -1.85 0.22 -1.79
C ALA A 123 -2.95 -0.53 -1.02
N GLY A 124 -4.20 -0.16 -1.21
CA GLY A 124 -5.34 -0.78 -0.54
C GLY A 124 -5.63 -2.19 -1.03
N GLY A 125 -6.01 -3.06 -0.11
CA GLY A 125 -6.51 -4.41 -0.41
C GLY A 125 -7.99 -4.42 -0.75
N GLY A 126 -8.46 -5.45 -1.46
CA GLY A 126 -9.86 -5.64 -1.81
C GLY A 126 -10.70 -6.21 -0.67
N GLY A 127 -11.99 -5.91 -0.65
CA GLY A 127 -12.98 -6.57 0.21
C GLY A 127 -13.25 -8.01 -0.23
N SER A 128 -13.70 -8.87 0.68
CA SER A 128 -14.15 -10.22 0.30
C SER A 128 -15.56 -10.21 -0.28
N ASP A 129 -15.88 -11.28 -1.02
CA ASP A 129 -17.25 -11.52 -1.46
C ASP A 129 -18.22 -11.68 -0.28
N GLY A 130 -19.50 -11.51 -0.52
CA GLY A 130 -20.58 -11.81 0.43
C GLY A 130 -21.15 -13.21 0.25
N GLY A 131 -20.89 -13.86 -0.88
CA GLY A 131 -21.44 -15.13 -1.30
C GLY A 131 -21.30 -15.30 -2.80
N SER A 132 -22.02 -16.24 -3.40
CA SER A 132 -21.77 -16.69 -4.78
C SER A 132 -21.97 -15.66 -5.88
N THR A 133 -22.55 -14.50 -5.62
CA THR A 133 -22.80 -13.45 -6.64
C THR A 133 -22.55 -12.02 -6.14
N LYS A 134 -22.08 -11.85 -4.91
CA LYS A 134 -21.93 -10.54 -4.26
C LYS A 134 -20.44 -10.21 -4.15
N SER A 135 -19.96 -9.34 -5.03
CA SER A 135 -18.54 -9.01 -5.11
C SER A 135 -18.06 -8.11 -3.96
N GLY A 136 -16.87 -8.38 -3.50
CA GLY A 136 -16.10 -7.42 -2.68
C GLY A 136 -15.68 -6.20 -3.49
N GLY A 137 -15.58 -5.05 -2.84
CA GLY A 137 -15.09 -3.80 -3.42
C GLY A 137 -13.59 -3.88 -3.72
N TYR A 138 -13.13 -3.32 -4.83
CA TYR A 138 -11.69 -3.22 -5.12
C TYR A 138 -11.00 -2.22 -4.18
N GLY A 139 -9.74 -2.46 -3.92
CA GLY A 139 -8.89 -1.59 -3.10
C GLY A 139 -8.11 -0.57 -3.93
N GLY A 140 -7.43 0.37 -3.24
CA GLY A 140 -6.50 1.32 -3.82
C GLY A 140 -7.15 2.58 -4.40
N GLY A 141 -6.32 3.40 -5.06
CA GLY A 141 -6.71 4.77 -5.38
C GLY A 141 -6.83 5.64 -4.13
N ALA A 142 -7.38 6.84 -4.24
CA ALA A 142 -7.70 7.68 -3.08
C ALA A 142 -8.88 7.11 -2.25
N SER A 143 -9.71 6.29 -2.88
CA SER A 143 -10.78 5.53 -2.25
C SER A 143 -10.85 4.15 -2.87
N GLY A 144 -11.13 3.15 -2.07
CA GLY A 144 -11.56 1.85 -2.58
C GLY A 144 -12.96 1.92 -3.20
N ALA A 145 -13.56 0.76 -3.49
CA ALA A 145 -14.95 0.65 -3.88
C ALA A 145 -15.79 0.01 -2.77
N ALA A 146 -17.07 0.32 -2.73
CA ALA A 146 -18.03 -0.44 -1.95
C ALA A 146 -18.16 -1.87 -2.50
N GLY A 147 -18.51 -2.81 -1.64
CA GLY A 147 -18.95 -4.12 -2.07
C GLY A 147 -20.32 -4.07 -2.75
N THR A 148 -20.82 -5.22 -3.21
CA THR A 148 -22.17 -5.35 -3.80
C THR A 148 -23.07 -6.21 -2.94
N ASP A 149 -24.39 -6.01 -3.04
CA ASP A 149 -25.41 -6.84 -2.40
C ASP A 149 -26.36 -7.51 -3.40
N GLY A 150 -26.12 -7.31 -4.70
CA GLY A 150 -26.97 -7.83 -5.77
C GLY A 150 -28.16 -6.94 -6.13
N TYR A 151 -28.59 -6.05 -5.26
CA TYR A 151 -29.65 -5.06 -5.47
C TYR A 151 -29.16 -3.64 -5.23
N GLY A 152 -27.98 -3.43 -4.73
CA GLY A 152 -27.44 -2.12 -4.37
C GLY A 152 -25.98 -2.19 -3.95
N THR A 153 -25.64 -1.53 -2.86
CA THR A 153 -24.28 -1.46 -2.33
C THR A 153 -24.11 -2.32 -1.08
N GLY A 154 -23.05 -3.12 -1.02
CA GLY A 154 -22.58 -3.80 0.18
C GLY A 154 -21.95 -2.81 1.19
N ALA A 155 -20.91 -3.24 1.90
CA ALA A 155 -20.20 -2.37 2.84
C ALA A 155 -19.42 -1.26 2.13
N GLY A 156 -19.34 -0.11 2.75
CA GLY A 156 -18.68 1.09 2.25
C GLY A 156 -17.15 0.94 2.09
N ALA A 157 -16.59 1.71 1.17
CA ALA A 157 -15.15 1.74 0.93
C ALA A 157 -14.40 2.55 1.99
N GLY A 158 -13.13 2.24 2.20
CA GLY A 158 -12.16 3.16 2.83
C GLY A 158 -11.86 4.32 1.90
N THR A 159 -11.74 5.52 2.45
CA THR A 159 -11.46 6.77 1.73
C THR A 159 -10.08 7.33 2.14
N ALA A 160 -9.72 8.49 1.61
CA ALA A 160 -8.48 9.19 2.01
C ALA A 160 -8.47 9.64 3.48
N THR A 161 -9.66 9.79 4.11
CA THR A 161 -9.81 10.41 5.44
C THR A 161 -10.61 9.57 6.44
N ALA A 162 -11.30 8.51 6.00
CA ALA A 162 -12.16 7.71 6.85
C ALA A 162 -12.21 6.23 6.41
N GLY A 163 -12.42 5.34 7.36
CA GLY A 163 -12.75 3.95 7.09
C GLY A 163 -14.17 3.80 6.53
N GLY A 164 -14.41 2.71 5.80
CA GLY A 164 -15.73 2.37 5.30
C GLY A 164 -16.71 2.02 6.43
N ASP A 165 -17.99 2.28 6.19
CA ASP A 165 -19.06 1.88 7.09
C ASP A 165 -18.99 0.36 7.35
N GLY A 166 -19.25 -0.07 8.60
CA GLY A 166 -19.04 -1.47 8.99
C GLY A 166 -17.68 -1.73 9.66
N GLY A 167 -17.08 -0.70 10.29
CA GLY A 167 -15.95 -0.81 11.19
C GLY A 167 -14.57 -0.75 10.52
N GLY A 168 -14.49 -0.18 9.32
CA GLY A 168 -13.21 0.18 8.70
C GLY A 168 -12.51 1.27 9.52
N THR A 169 -11.19 1.14 9.73
CA THR A 169 -10.38 2.07 10.52
C THR A 169 -9.05 2.36 9.82
N PHE A 170 -8.23 3.26 10.42
CA PHE A 170 -6.88 3.53 9.95
C PHE A 170 -6.04 2.25 9.97
N GLY A 171 -5.69 1.74 8.79
CA GLY A 171 -4.91 0.53 8.58
C GLY A 171 -5.68 -0.78 8.53
N SER A 172 -6.98 -0.81 8.91
CA SER A 172 -7.69 -2.09 9.07
C SER A 172 -9.10 -2.06 8.50
N GLY A 173 -9.45 -3.09 7.76
CA GLY A 173 -10.80 -3.37 7.28
C GLY A 173 -11.72 -3.88 8.38
N GLY A 174 -13.01 -3.56 8.24
CA GLY A 174 -14.06 -3.99 9.13
C GLY A 174 -14.37 -5.49 9.03
N ALA A 175 -14.86 -6.07 10.10
CA ALA A 175 -15.25 -7.48 10.13
C ALA A 175 -16.63 -7.70 9.49
N GLY A 176 -16.71 -8.65 8.55
CA GLY A 176 -17.98 -9.12 8.04
C GLY A 176 -18.74 -9.96 9.08
N VAL A 177 -20.06 -9.82 9.10
CA VAL A 177 -20.95 -10.50 10.05
C VAL A 177 -21.70 -11.62 9.35
N ALA A 178 -21.91 -12.75 10.05
CA ALA A 178 -22.86 -13.79 9.60
C ALA A 178 -24.16 -13.62 10.37
N GLN A 179 -25.26 -13.76 9.67
CA GLN A 179 -26.61 -13.89 10.25
C GLN A 179 -27.24 -15.21 9.79
N SER A 180 -28.38 -15.58 10.36
CA SER A 180 -29.07 -16.84 10.05
C SER A 180 -29.46 -16.95 8.56
N SER A 181 -29.60 -15.83 7.85
CA SER A 181 -30.07 -15.74 6.47
C SER A 181 -29.01 -15.33 5.43
N GLY A 182 -27.77 -14.94 5.85
CA GLY A 182 -26.80 -14.45 4.89
C GLY A 182 -25.39 -14.22 5.46
N TYR A 183 -24.44 -13.93 4.59
CA TYR A 183 -23.03 -13.75 4.91
C TYR A 183 -22.53 -12.38 4.47
N GLY A 184 -21.95 -11.62 5.41
CA GLY A 184 -21.26 -10.38 5.13
C GLY A 184 -19.77 -10.59 4.85
N GLY A 185 -19.25 -10.01 3.77
CA GLY A 185 -17.84 -10.00 3.41
C GLY A 185 -17.03 -9.10 4.36
N GLY A 186 -15.78 -9.45 4.63
CA GLY A 186 -14.81 -8.63 5.37
C GLY A 186 -14.25 -7.50 4.50
N GLY A 187 -13.99 -6.34 5.08
CA GLY A 187 -13.40 -5.17 4.38
C GLY A 187 -11.90 -5.36 4.08
N GLY A 188 -11.40 -4.76 2.99
CA GLY A 188 -9.99 -4.72 2.66
C GLY A 188 -9.19 -3.79 3.60
N GLY A 189 -7.93 -4.13 3.88
CA GLY A 189 -6.98 -3.25 4.57
C GLY A 189 -6.48 -2.13 3.65
N GLY A 190 -5.84 -1.11 4.21
CA GLY A 190 -5.31 0.00 3.40
C GLY A 190 -4.87 1.19 4.23
N TRP A 191 -4.80 2.38 3.62
CA TRP A 191 -4.62 3.63 4.37
C TRP A 191 -5.74 3.78 5.41
N TYR A 192 -6.97 3.79 4.95
CA TYR A 192 -8.14 3.43 5.72
C TYR A 192 -8.76 2.17 5.13
N GLY A 193 -9.18 1.25 5.98
CA GLY A 193 -9.80 0.00 5.55
C GLY A 193 -11.24 0.19 5.08
N GLY A 194 -11.69 -0.69 4.20
CA GLY A 194 -13.09 -0.81 3.83
C GLY A 194 -13.96 -1.38 4.95
N GLY A 195 -15.25 -1.17 4.90
CA GLY A 195 -16.21 -1.71 5.85
C GLY A 195 -16.42 -3.22 5.70
N GLY A 196 -16.71 -3.88 6.80
CA GLY A 196 -17.28 -5.23 6.80
C GLY A 196 -18.80 -5.18 6.61
N ALA A 197 -19.33 -6.07 5.80
CA ALA A 197 -20.75 -6.11 5.51
C ALA A 197 -21.54 -6.82 6.60
N THR A 198 -22.75 -6.34 6.82
CA THR A 198 -23.79 -6.99 7.65
C THR A 198 -24.96 -7.34 6.74
N PRO A 199 -25.36 -8.62 6.59
CA PRO A 199 -26.54 -9.00 5.83
C PRO A 199 -27.81 -8.41 6.43
N ASP A 200 -28.84 -8.23 5.61
CA ASP A 200 -30.16 -7.88 6.11
C ASP A 200 -30.90 -9.10 6.69
N SER A 201 -31.95 -8.89 7.46
CA SER A 201 -32.68 -9.95 8.17
C SER A 201 -33.67 -10.75 7.29
N SER A 202 -33.80 -10.42 6.03
CA SER A 202 -34.84 -10.94 5.11
C SER A 202 -34.27 -11.73 3.94
N GLY A 203 -33.88 -13.00 4.15
CA GLY A 203 -33.61 -13.93 3.06
C GLY A 203 -32.19 -13.84 2.48
N ASP A 204 -31.96 -14.18 1.23
CA ASP A 204 -30.69 -14.38 0.51
C ASP A 204 -29.75 -13.15 0.38
N ASP A 205 -29.57 -12.38 1.48
CA ASP A 205 -28.94 -11.06 1.49
C ASP A 205 -27.44 -11.11 1.80
N ASP A 206 -26.71 -11.93 1.11
CA ASP A 206 -25.25 -11.88 1.11
C ASP A 206 -24.75 -10.51 0.64
N LYS A 207 -23.77 -9.91 1.34
CA LYS A 207 -23.19 -8.59 1.00
C LYS A 207 -21.68 -8.63 0.96
N GLY A 208 -21.08 -8.08 -0.10
CA GLY A 208 -19.63 -7.92 -0.23
C GLY A 208 -19.07 -6.85 0.72
N GLY A 209 -17.84 -7.08 1.22
CA GLY A 209 -17.07 -6.10 2.00
C GLY A 209 -16.52 -4.99 1.11
N GLY A 210 -16.29 -3.81 1.67
CA GLY A 210 -15.68 -2.67 0.97
C GLY A 210 -14.17 -2.84 0.80
N GLY A 211 -13.57 -2.24 -0.24
CA GLY A 211 -12.13 -2.17 -0.43
C GLY A 211 -11.48 -1.05 0.39
N GLY A 212 -10.22 -1.22 0.79
CA GLY A 212 -9.44 -0.20 1.49
C GLY A 212 -8.84 0.84 0.53
N SER A 213 -8.52 2.04 1.03
CA SER A 213 -7.92 3.11 0.25
C SER A 213 -6.38 2.99 0.18
N GLY A 214 -5.78 3.66 -0.80
CA GLY A 214 -4.34 3.87 -0.92
C GLY A 214 -3.90 5.22 -0.36
N TYR A 215 -2.56 5.42 -0.27
CA TYR A 215 -1.95 6.67 0.13
C TYR A 215 -0.52 6.79 -0.39
N VAL A 216 -0.10 8.01 -0.70
CA VAL A 216 1.29 8.37 -1.00
C VAL A 216 1.63 9.65 -0.23
N TYR A 217 2.75 9.65 0.51
CA TYR A 217 3.19 10.79 1.31
C TYR A 217 3.95 11.78 0.43
N THR A 218 3.27 12.85 0.05
CA THR A 218 3.80 13.93 -0.79
C THR A 218 3.66 15.28 -0.09
N SER A 219 4.24 16.33 -0.64
CA SER A 219 4.06 17.69 -0.09
C SER A 219 2.59 18.13 -0.07
N SER A 220 1.75 17.63 -0.98
CA SER A 220 0.32 17.95 -1.05
C SER A 220 -0.54 17.09 -0.13
N SER A 221 -0.18 15.82 0.10
CA SER A 221 -0.97 14.90 0.92
C SER A 221 -0.58 14.90 2.41
N ALA A 222 0.58 15.45 2.76
CA ALA A 222 1.10 15.42 4.13
C ALA A 222 0.17 16.10 5.14
N SER A 223 -0.56 17.15 4.75
CA SER A 223 -1.51 17.86 5.61
C SER A 223 -2.74 17.02 5.98
N SER A 224 -3.06 15.98 5.20
CA SER A 224 -4.16 15.05 5.48
C SER A 224 -3.73 13.81 6.28
N TYR A 225 -2.43 13.73 6.69
CA TYR A 225 -1.96 12.64 7.52
C TYR A 225 -2.64 12.70 8.91
N PRO A 226 -3.13 11.58 9.47
CA PRO A 226 -3.69 11.57 10.82
C PRO A 226 -2.69 12.07 11.87
N SER A 227 -3.20 12.59 12.98
CA SER A 227 -2.38 12.99 14.13
C SER A 227 -1.43 11.86 14.55
N GLY A 228 -0.17 12.20 14.84
CA GLY A 228 0.86 11.23 15.19
C GLY A 228 1.78 10.82 14.03
N CYS A 229 1.72 11.49 12.88
CA CYS A 229 2.64 11.26 11.76
C CYS A 229 4.11 11.29 12.22
N LEU A 230 4.86 10.23 11.89
CA LEU A 230 6.29 10.09 12.20
C LEU A 230 7.19 10.48 11.03
N LEU A 231 6.60 10.89 9.90
CA LEU A 231 7.32 11.33 8.70
C LEU A 231 7.51 12.86 8.74
N ASN A 232 8.46 13.35 7.97
CA ASN A 232 8.75 14.77 7.81
C ASN A 232 8.95 15.14 6.34
N SER A 233 9.11 16.42 6.04
CA SER A 233 9.20 16.94 4.67
C SER A 233 10.39 16.43 3.85
N SER A 234 11.45 15.89 4.49
CA SER A 234 12.58 15.30 3.77
C SER A 234 12.25 13.94 3.15
N LEU A 235 11.11 13.35 3.54
CA LEU A 235 10.64 12.05 3.08
C LEU A 235 9.51 12.14 2.06
N TYR A 236 9.17 13.33 1.53
CA TYR A 236 8.14 13.44 0.50
C TYR A 236 8.51 12.64 -0.75
N LEU A 237 7.57 11.80 -1.17
CA LEU A 237 7.67 11.12 -2.47
C LEU A 237 7.42 12.10 -3.60
N THR A 238 8.19 11.96 -4.66
CA THR A 238 7.99 12.61 -5.96
C THR A 238 7.55 11.60 -7.00
N GLU A 239 7.04 12.05 -8.15
CA GLU A 239 6.57 11.17 -9.23
C GLU A 239 5.58 10.12 -8.71
N ALA A 240 4.77 10.50 -7.70
CA ALA A 240 3.91 9.58 -6.99
C ALA A 240 2.53 9.49 -7.64
N SER A 241 2.00 8.26 -7.70
CA SER A 241 0.65 8.01 -8.19
C SER A 241 0.04 6.77 -7.53
N MET A 242 -1.29 6.68 -7.61
CA MET A 242 -2.07 5.56 -7.13
C MET A 242 -3.07 5.12 -8.20
N LYS A 243 -3.32 3.81 -8.27
CA LYS A 243 -4.35 3.23 -9.13
C LYS A 243 -5.25 2.31 -8.33
N ALA A 244 -6.53 2.35 -8.63
CA ALA A 244 -7.52 1.49 -8.02
C ALA A 244 -7.48 0.08 -8.63
N GLY A 245 -8.02 -0.90 -7.91
CA GLY A 245 -8.01 -2.31 -8.31
C GLY A 245 -8.93 -2.65 -9.49
N ASN A 246 -9.59 -1.68 -10.10
CA ASN A 246 -10.30 -1.82 -11.39
C ASN A 246 -9.53 -1.19 -12.55
N ALA A 247 -8.38 -0.59 -12.31
CA ALA A 247 -7.55 0.03 -13.34
C ALA A 247 -6.50 -0.95 -13.89
N SER A 248 -6.05 -0.72 -15.13
CA SER A 248 -4.89 -1.42 -15.67
C SER A 248 -3.62 -0.96 -14.98
N ILE A 249 -2.85 -1.91 -14.48
CA ILE A 249 -1.57 -1.72 -13.79
C ILE A 249 -0.51 -2.67 -14.34
N THR A 250 0.75 -2.39 -14.07
CA THR A 250 1.83 -3.34 -14.29
C THR A 250 1.92 -4.28 -13.07
N SER A 251 1.89 -5.57 -13.30
CA SER A 251 2.04 -6.59 -12.24
C SER A 251 3.47 -6.63 -11.70
N PRO A 252 3.73 -7.29 -10.55
CA PRO A 252 5.09 -7.53 -10.08
C PRO A 252 5.99 -8.28 -11.06
N THR A 253 5.41 -9.04 -12.00
CA THR A 253 6.15 -9.78 -13.04
C THR A 253 6.39 -8.97 -14.31
N GLY A 254 5.89 -7.72 -14.38
CA GLY A 254 6.07 -6.83 -15.54
C GLY A 254 5.00 -6.97 -16.62
N THR A 255 3.98 -7.82 -16.44
CA THR A 255 2.84 -7.95 -17.36
C THR A 255 1.71 -6.98 -16.98
N SER A 256 0.80 -6.69 -17.90
CA SER A 256 -0.40 -5.90 -17.60
C SER A 256 -1.45 -6.77 -16.89
N GLU A 257 -2.06 -6.24 -15.84
CA GLU A 257 -3.21 -6.83 -15.14
C GLU A 257 -4.24 -5.76 -14.78
N THR A 258 -5.51 -6.14 -14.57
CA THR A 258 -6.55 -5.24 -14.06
C THR A 258 -6.69 -5.43 -12.57
N GLY A 259 -6.16 -4.49 -11.79
CA GLY A 259 -6.01 -4.63 -10.36
C GLY A 259 -5.16 -5.85 -9.96
N HIS A 260 -4.62 -5.86 -8.75
CA HIS A 260 -3.74 -6.95 -8.33
C HIS A 260 -4.51 -8.14 -7.76
N SER A 261 -4.16 -9.35 -8.23
CA SER A 261 -4.75 -10.62 -7.75
C SER A 261 -3.82 -11.35 -6.78
N GLY A 262 -4.42 -12.16 -5.92
CA GLY A 262 -3.68 -12.96 -4.94
C GLY A 262 -3.08 -12.13 -3.79
N ASN A 263 -1.91 -12.54 -3.34
CA ASN A 263 -1.19 -11.83 -2.27
C ASN A 263 -0.59 -10.52 -2.77
N GLY A 264 -0.55 -9.52 -1.92
CA GLY A 264 0.11 -8.26 -2.20
C GLY A 264 1.62 -8.37 -2.34
N TYR A 265 2.24 -7.29 -2.75
CA TYR A 265 3.66 -7.22 -3.07
C TYR A 265 4.24 -5.84 -2.79
N CYS A 266 5.53 -5.80 -2.44
CA CYS A 266 6.30 -4.55 -2.39
C CYS A 266 7.58 -4.70 -3.20
N ARG A 267 8.03 -3.59 -3.82
CA ARG A 267 9.32 -3.53 -4.52
C ARG A 267 10.01 -2.21 -4.22
N ILE A 268 11.33 -2.29 -4.06
CA ILE A 268 12.21 -1.12 -4.08
C ILE A 268 13.19 -1.31 -5.23
N THR A 269 13.22 -0.37 -6.18
CA THR A 269 14.26 -0.28 -7.19
C THR A 269 15.24 0.81 -6.76
N VAL A 270 16.52 0.45 -6.63
CA VAL A 270 17.60 1.37 -6.26
C VAL A 270 18.02 2.14 -7.51
N LEU A 271 17.50 3.35 -7.68
CA LEU A 271 17.80 4.19 -8.84
C LEU A 271 19.20 4.79 -8.76
N GLU A 272 19.62 5.17 -7.54
CA GLU A 272 20.94 5.75 -7.28
C GLU A 272 21.32 5.54 -5.80
N VAL A 273 22.55 5.16 -5.54
CA VAL A 273 23.17 5.23 -4.21
C VAL A 273 24.14 6.41 -4.24
N LEU A 274 23.95 7.35 -3.31
CA LEU A 274 24.83 8.49 -3.15
C LEU A 274 26.09 8.05 -2.40
N ASP A 275 27.24 8.08 -3.06
CA ASP A 275 28.53 7.71 -2.46
C ASP A 275 29.09 8.91 -1.70
N ALA A 276 29.19 8.79 -0.37
CA ALA A 276 29.73 9.83 0.49
C ALA A 276 31.20 10.17 0.19
N GLY A 277 31.90 9.32 -0.58
CA GLY A 277 33.32 9.52 -0.98
C GLY A 277 33.51 10.29 -2.29
N LYS A 278 32.44 10.52 -3.07
CA LYS A 278 32.50 11.19 -4.39
C LYS A 278 31.84 12.56 -4.41
N GLY A 279 31.98 13.35 -3.35
CA GLY A 279 31.29 14.65 -3.27
C GLY A 279 29.80 14.50 -3.58
N LEU A 280 28.94 14.52 -2.58
CA LEU A 280 27.49 14.35 -2.79
C LEU A 280 27.01 15.34 -3.85
N PRO A 281 26.32 14.87 -4.92
CA PRO A 281 25.70 15.81 -5.83
C PRO A 281 24.76 16.71 -5.03
N LEU A 282 24.98 18.01 -5.13
CA LEU A 282 24.15 18.98 -4.42
C LEU A 282 22.76 19.01 -5.08
N TYR A 283 21.74 18.65 -4.34
CA TYR A 283 20.35 18.76 -4.77
C TYR A 283 19.72 20.02 -4.16
N VAL A 284 19.09 20.82 -4.96
CA VAL A 284 18.34 22.02 -4.55
C VAL A 284 16.86 21.75 -4.73
N LYS A 285 16.07 22.00 -3.68
CA LYS A 285 14.61 21.88 -3.76
C LYS A 285 14.03 23.16 -4.35
N LYS A 286 13.46 23.09 -5.57
CA LYS A 286 12.79 24.21 -6.24
C LYS A 286 11.34 23.79 -6.52
N ASN A 287 10.37 24.56 -6.04
CA ASN A 287 8.94 24.29 -6.21
C ASN A 287 8.51 22.88 -5.79
N GLY A 288 9.09 22.39 -4.68
CA GLY A 288 8.78 21.02 -4.16
C GLY A 288 9.53 19.88 -4.85
N VAL A 289 10.26 20.12 -5.94
CA VAL A 289 11.04 19.13 -6.70
C VAL A 289 12.52 19.23 -6.35
N TRP A 290 13.18 18.10 -6.10
CA TRP A 290 14.62 18.03 -5.91
C TRP A 290 15.32 18.01 -7.27
N LEU A 291 16.15 19.03 -7.53
CA LEU A 291 16.95 19.16 -8.74
C LEU A 291 18.43 19.01 -8.36
N GLN A 292 19.17 18.21 -9.13
CA GLN A 292 20.62 18.16 -8.98
C GLN A 292 21.22 19.50 -9.40
N ALA A 293 22.00 20.12 -8.53
CA ALA A 293 22.74 21.33 -8.89
C ALA A 293 23.93 20.97 -9.80
N THR A 294 24.08 21.73 -10.87
CA THR A 294 25.23 21.58 -11.78
C THR A 294 26.50 22.26 -11.25
N SER A 295 26.35 23.13 -10.25
CA SER A 295 27.43 23.78 -9.55
C SER A 295 26.99 24.24 -8.16
N ALA A 296 27.90 24.29 -7.22
CA ALA A 296 27.67 24.84 -5.89
C ALA A 296 28.81 25.77 -5.51
N SER A 297 28.48 26.81 -4.75
CA SER A 297 29.46 27.73 -4.19
C SER A 297 29.21 27.92 -2.71
N ILE A 298 30.26 27.93 -1.92
CA ILE A 298 30.22 28.26 -0.48
C ILE A 298 30.76 29.67 -0.29
N LYS A 299 30.05 30.47 0.53
CA LYS A 299 30.52 31.78 0.96
C LYS A 299 31.32 31.63 2.24
N THR A 300 32.63 31.84 2.17
CA THR A 300 33.51 31.89 3.34
C THR A 300 34.17 33.25 3.39
N ASN A 301 34.17 33.89 4.55
CA ASN A 301 34.80 35.22 4.76
C ASN A 301 34.44 36.23 3.66
N SER A 302 33.14 36.32 3.31
CA SER A 302 32.59 37.23 2.28
C SER A 302 33.00 36.91 0.83
N LEU A 303 33.71 35.83 0.55
CA LEU A 303 34.05 35.35 -0.79
C LEU A 303 33.22 34.10 -1.15
N TRP A 304 32.84 34.01 -2.43
CA TRP A 304 32.18 32.81 -3.00
C TRP A 304 33.24 31.86 -3.56
N ASN A 305 33.28 30.65 -3.06
CA ASN A 305 34.17 29.59 -3.58
C ASN A 305 33.34 28.51 -4.27
N LEU A 306 33.70 28.14 -5.49
CA LEU A 306 33.09 27.00 -6.19
C LEU A 306 33.51 25.72 -5.44
N LEU A 307 32.57 24.83 -5.22
CA LEU A 307 32.85 23.46 -4.74
C LEU A 307 33.14 22.62 -5.98
N GLU A 308 34.41 22.21 -6.13
CA GLU A 308 34.84 21.28 -7.18
C GLU A 308 34.50 19.82 -6.82
#